data_5eb2229a3f9b35c438d565ba5911ef77
#
_entry.id   5eb2229a3f9b35c438d565ba5911ef77
#
_cell.length_a   1.000
_cell.length_b   1.000
_cell.length_c   1.000
_cell.angle_alpha   90.00
_cell.angle_beta   90.00
_cell.angle_gamma   90.00
#
_symmetry.space_group_name_H-M   'P 1'
#
loop_
_entity.id
_entity.type
_entity.pdbx_description
1 polymer ?
#
loop_
_entity_poly.entity_id
_entity_poly.type
_entity_poly.pdbx_seq_one_letter_code
_entity_poly.pdbx_strand_id
1 'polypeptide(L)'
;MTSLSELRFFTTPPHDCSYLDGKQAITLFADPLTEIDKDLYSALSAVGFRRSGSHIYRPYCQTCTACIPVRIPVAQFTDKRRHRRTRKRNGTLTVTKHSPRVTEEYFSLYEKYITDRHSDGDMYPASRDQFQSFLVDGRAEASFYEFRNSGRLLAVAVADELNDGLSAIYTFFDTAEQSRALGVFCV
;
A
#
# COMPACT_ATOMS: atom_id res chain seq x y z
N MET A 1 -24.15 -11.87 -3.44
CA MET A 1 -23.19 -10.74 -3.52
C MET A 1 -23.74 -9.63 -2.64
N THR A 2 -22.97 -9.22 -1.63
CA THR A 2 -23.35 -8.10 -0.73
C THR A 2 -23.23 -6.80 -1.50
N SER A 3 -24.26 -5.98 -1.51
CA SER A 3 -24.19 -4.66 -2.13
C SER A 3 -23.59 -3.63 -1.17
N LEU A 4 -23.05 -2.52 -1.71
CA LEU A 4 -22.48 -1.45 -0.90
C LEU A 4 -23.49 -0.86 0.11
N SER A 5 -24.79 -0.88 -0.22
CA SER A 5 -25.88 -0.39 0.63
C SER A 5 -26.22 -1.33 1.80
N GLU A 6 -25.81 -2.60 1.75
CA GLU A 6 -26.06 -3.60 2.78
C GLU A 6 -24.86 -3.78 3.71
N LEU A 7 -23.71 -3.20 3.34
CA LEU A 7 -22.48 -3.31 4.12
C LEU A 7 -22.57 -2.48 5.40
N ARG A 8 -22.29 -3.13 6.52
CA ARG A 8 -22.19 -2.46 7.82
C ARG A 8 -20.81 -1.85 8.00
N PHE A 9 -20.77 -0.76 8.74
CA PHE A 9 -19.54 -0.05 9.07
C PHE A 9 -19.42 0.19 10.56
N PHE A 10 -18.21 0.22 11.05
CA PHE A 10 -17.88 0.49 12.46
C PHE A 10 -16.84 1.59 12.53
N THR A 11 -16.96 2.44 13.55
CA THR A 11 -15.96 3.48 13.81
C THR A 11 -15.12 3.12 15.02
N THR A 12 -13.85 3.51 15.01
CA THR A 12 -13.06 3.51 16.25
C THR A 12 -13.54 4.59 17.20
N PRO A 13 -13.28 4.47 18.51
CA PRO A 13 -13.19 5.62 19.38
C PRO A 13 -12.17 6.64 18.85
N PRO A 14 -12.27 7.93 19.24
CA PRO A 14 -11.22 8.91 18.94
C PRO A 14 -9.87 8.44 19.52
N HIS A 15 -8.82 8.57 18.73
CA HIS A 15 -7.44 8.24 19.08
C HIS A 15 -6.47 9.26 18.47
N ASP A 16 -5.23 9.28 18.91
CA ASP A 16 -4.24 10.23 18.39
C ASP A 16 -3.98 10.00 16.90
N CYS A 17 -3.90 11.09 16.16
CA CYS A 17 -3.67 11.03 14.72
C CYS A 17 -2.20 10.72 14.43
N SER A 18 -1.94 9.65 13.66
CA SER A 18 -0.58 9.25 13.25
C SER A 18 0.07 10.21 12.23
N TYR A 19 -0.62 11.26 11.76
CA TYR A 19 -0.13 12.17 10.72
C TYR A 19 -0.02 13.62 11.20
N LEU A 20 -0.82 14.03 12.17
CA LEU A 20 -0.91 15.42 12.60
C LEU A 20 -0.89 15.46 14.14
N ASP A 21 0.15 16.08 14.69
CA ASP A 21 0.31 16.24 16.14
C ASP A 21 -0.87 17.00 16.78
N GLY A 22 -1.30 16.55 17.93
CA GLY A 22 -2.39 17.18 18.69
C GLY A 22 -3.77 17.09 18.04
N LYS A 23 -3.93 16.24 17.02
CA LYS A 23 -5.23 15.96 16.39
C LYS A 23 -5.75 14.59 16.78
N GLN A 24 -7.08 14.48 16.87
CA GLN A 24 -7.77 13.22 17.07
C GLN A 24 -8.23 12.65 15.74
N ALA A 25 -8.06 11.35 15.57
CA ALA A 25 -8.50 10.60 14.41
C ALA A 25 -9.64 9.66 14.77
N ILE A 26 -10.51 9.40 13.79
CA ILE A 26 -11.53 8.36 13.81
C ILE A 26 -11.39 7.59 12.51
N THR A 27 -11.41 6.27 12.59
CA THR A 27 -11.33 5.38 11.43
C THR A 27 -12.65 4.65 11.25
N LEU A 28 -13.15 4.63 10.02
CA LEU A 28 -14.33 3.86 9.61
C LEU A 28 -13.87 2.56 8.97
N PHE A 29 -14.29 1.43 9.53
CA PHE A 29 -14.02 0.09 9.03
C PHE A 29 -15.26 -0.51 8.38
N ALA A 30 -15.07 -1.22 7.26
CA ALA A 30 -16.06 -2.17 6.78
C ALA A 30 -16.15 -3.36 7.75
N ASP A 31 -17.33 -3.94 7.90
CA ASP A 31 -17.55 -5.09 8.78
C ASP A 31 -16.61 -6.24 8.43
N PRO A 32 -15.70 -6.64 9.32
CA PRO A 32 -14.72 -7.69 9.06
C PRO A 32 -15.35 -9.09 8.91
N LEU A 33 -16.61 -9.26 9.33
CA LEU A 33 -17.36 -10.50 9.18
C LEU A 33 -18.08 -10.62 7.84
N THR A 34 -18.12 -9.52 7.06
CA THR A 34 -18.74 -9.53 5.74
C THR A 34 -17.71 -9.95 4.69
N GLU A 35 -18.03 -10.95 3.90
CA GLU A 35 -17.23 -11.30 2.74
C GLU A 35 -17.30 -10.17 1.70
N ILE A 36 -16.14 -9.59 1.40
CA ILE A 36 -15.99 -8.51 0.44
C ILE A 36 -15.29 -9.08 -0.79
N ASP A 37 -16.06 -9.30 -1.86
CA ASP A 37 -15.53 -9.73 -3.15
C ASP A 37 -14.77 -8.60 -3.87
N LYS A 38 -14.21 -8.88 -5.04
CA LYS A 38 -13.44 -7.92 -5.82
C LYS A 38 -14.26 -6.73 -6.27
N ASP A 39 -15.53 -6.95 -6.63
CA ASP A 39 -16.41 -5.88 -7.13
C ASP A 39 -16.74 -4.89 -6.01
N LEU A 40 -17.11 -5.40 -4.85
CA LEU A 40 -17.38 -4.60 -3.66
C LEU A 40 -16.11 -3.87 -3.17
N TYR A 41 -14.96 -4.54 -3.20
CA TYR A 41 -13.67 -3.91 -2.85
C TYR A 41 -13.31 -2.79 -3.83
N SER A 42 -13.53 -2.98 -5.13
CA SER A 42 -13.32 -1.94 -6.15
C SER A 42 -14.23 -0.74 -5.91
N ALA A 43 -15.51 -0.99 -5.59
CA ALA A 43 -16.47 0.06 -5.24
C ALA A 43 -16.08 0.82 -3.97
N LEU A 44 -15.62 0.11 -2.92
CA LEU A 44 -15.12 0.73 -1.70
C LEU A 44 -13.86 1.59 -1.95
N SER A 45 -12.92 1.08 -2.75
CA SER A 45 -11.73 1.83 -3.16
C SER A 45 -12.11 3.09 -3.93
N ALA A 46 -13.17 3.02 -4.75
CA ALA A 46 -13.70 4.16 -5.49
C ALA A 46 -14.15 5.32 -4.59
N VAL A 47 -14.60 5.03 -3.38
CA VAL A 47 -15.05 6.02 -2.38
C VAL A 47 -14.03 6.26 -1.27
N GLY A 48 -12.75 5.92 -1.52
CA GLY A 48 -11.63 6.28 -0.68
C GLY A 48 -11.29 5.30 0.43
N PHE A 49 -11.85 4.09 0.42
CA PHE A 49 -11.39 3.04 1.31
C PHE A 49 -10.04 2.48 0.83
N ARG A 50 -9.25 2.04 1.77
CA ARG A 50 -7.97 1.37 1.59
C ARG A 50 -7.90 0.18 2.55
N ARG A 51 -6.89 -0.69 2.42
CA ARG A 51 -6.72 -1.81 3.34
C ARG A 51 -5.43 -1.76 4.15
N SER A 52 -5.46 -2.45 5.28
CA SER A 52 -4.30 -2.87 6.05
C SER A 52 -4.52 -4.33 6.45
N GLY A 53 -3.72 -5.24 5.91
CA GLY A 53 -4.02 -6.68 6.01
C GLY A 53 -5.40 -7.00 5.41
N SER A 54 -6.24 -7.68 6.16
CA SER A 54 -7.63 -7.98 5.78
C SER A 54 -8.62 -6.84 6.06
N HIS A 55 -8.23 -5.82 6.83
CA HIS A 55 -9.13 -4.74 7.23
C HIS A 55 -9.27 -3.69 6.14
N ILE A 56 -10.50 -3.38 5.76
CA ILE A 56 -10.83 -2.33 4.80
C ILE A 56 -11.36 -1.14 5.56
N TYR A 57 -10.74 0.02 5.38
CA TYR A 57 -11.02 1.21 6.18
C TYR A 57 -10.77 2.51 5.43
N ARG A 58 -11.30 3.58 5.99
CA ARG A 58 -10.92 4.96 5.62
C ARG A 58 -10.93 5.88 6.83
N PRO A 59 -10.18 7.00 6.82
CA PRO A 59 -10.33 8.06 7.80
C PRO A 59 -11.75 8.63 7.79
N TYR A 60 -12.29 8.90 9.00
CA TYR A 60 -13.64 9.44 9.20
C TYR A 60 -13.66 10.50 10.30
N CYS A 61 -12.69 11.39 10.28
CA CYS A 61 -12.52 12.42 11.29
C CYS A 61 -13.59 13.51 11.19
N GLN A 62 -14.18 13.91 12.32
CA GLN A 62 -15.28 14.89 12.37
C GLN A 62 -14.82 16.30 11.98
N THR A 63 -13.58 16.67 12.34
CA THR A 63 -13.08 18.06 12.25
C THR A 63 -11.88 18.20 11.32
N CYS A 64 -11.51 17.13 10.58
CA CYS A 64 -10.33 17.14 9.73
C CYS A 64 -10.59 16.41 8.41
N THR A 65 -10.19 17.02 7.30
CA THR A 65 -10.29 16.47 5.92
C THR A 65 -8.92 16.35 5.24
N ALA A 66 -7.83 16.31 6.02
CA ALA A 66 -6.46 16.32 5.47
C ALA A 66 -6.07 15.02 4.74
N CYS A 67 -6.72 13.89 5.08
CA CYS A 67 -6.48 12.61 4.41
C CYS A 67 -7.25 12.54 3.08
N ILE A 68 -6.59 12.90 1.99
CA ILE A 68 -7.19 12.95 0.66
C ILE A 68 -6.79 11.71 -0.14
N PRO A 69 -7.72 10.78 -0.46
CA PRO A 69 -7.43 9.69 -1.38
C PRO A 69 -7.23 10.25 -2.79
N VAL A 70 -6.23 9.72 -3.51
CA VAL A 70 -5.91 10.19 -4.86
C VAL A 70 -5.97 9.04 -5.87
N ARG A 71 -6.30 9.37 -7.12
CA ARG A 71 -6.21 8.47 -8.26
C ARG A 71 -5.31 9.07 -9.32
N ILE A 72 -4.63 8.22 -10.04
CA ILE A 72 -3.84 8.58 -11.22
C ILE A 72 -4.52 7.96 -12.45
N PRO A 73 -5.23 8.74 -13.27
CA PRO A 73 -5.80 8.25 -14.52
C PRO A 73 -4.66 7.91 -15.50
N VAL A 74 -4.29 6.63 -15.60
CA VAL A 74 -3.10 6.19 -16.34
C VAL A 74 -3.18 6.59 -17.82
N ALA A 75 -4.38 6.51 -18.43
CA ALA A 75 -4.59 6.91 -19.83
C ALA A 75 -4.35 8.42 -20.09
N GLN A 76 -4.45 9.25 -19.05
CA GLN A 76 -4.24 10.70 -19.12
C GLN A 76 -2.88 11.11 -18.53
N PHE A 77 -2.12 10.15 -18.01
CA PHE A 77 -0.86 10.44 -17.35
C PHE A 77 0.18 10.91 -18.35
N THR A 78 0.69 12.13 -18.14
CA THR A 78 1.74 12.71 -18.97
C THR A 78 3.08 12.72 -18.23
N ASP A 79 4.07 12.10 -18.82
CA ASP A 79 5.44 12.07 -18.28
C ASP A 79 6.04 13.47 -18.21
N LYS A 80 6.24 13.97 -16.98
CA LYS A 80 7.05 15.16 -16.72
C LYS A 80 8.55 14.81 -16.82
N ARG A 81 9.41 15.84 -16.94
CA ARG A 81 10.86 15.66 -17.01
C ARG A 81 11.41 14.77 -15.88
N ARG A 82 10.89 14.93 -14.65
CA ARG A 82 11.27 14.10 -13.49
C ARG A 82 10.97 12.61 -13.71
N HIS A 83 9.79 12.28 -14.27
CA HIS A 83 9.37 10.89 -14.52
C HIS A 83 10.26 10.23 -15.56
N ARG A 84 10.55 10.92 -16.67
CA ARG A 84 11.48 10.43 -17.72
C ARG A 84 12.90 10.21 -17.18
N ARG A 85 13.38 11.09 -16.29
CA ARG A 85 14.69 10.91 -15.63
C ARG A 85 14.71 9.70 -14.71
N THR A 86 13.66 9.50 -13.90
CA THR A 86 13.53 8.34 -13.01
C THR A 86 13.45 7.06 -13.84
N ARG A 87 12.64 7.02 -14.90
CA ARG A 87 12.55 5.86 -15.81
C ARG A 87 13.90 5.53 -16.45
N LYS A 88 14.63 6.53 -16.94
CA LYS A 88 15.97 6.33 -17.53
C LYS A 88 16.96 5.72 -16.54
N ARG A 89 16.94 6.15 -15.28
CA ARG A 89 17.83 5.61 -14.23
C ARG A 89 17.53 4.15 -13.89
N ASN A 90 16.30 3.75 -14.07
CA ASN A 90 15.80 2.42 -13.73
C ASN A 90 15.59 1.52 -14.97
N GLY A 91 16.07 1.93 -16.15
CA GLY A 91 15.89 1.18 -17.39
C GLY A 91 16.57 -0.19 -17.43
N THR A 92 17.45 -0.49 -16.45
CA THR A 92 18.09 -1.81 -16.30
C THR A 92 17.31 -2.75 -15.37
N LEU A 93 16.23 -2.26 -14.74
CA LEU A 93 15.44 -3.10 -13.84
C LEU A 93 14.51 -4.01 -14.63
N THR A 94 14.45 -5.26 -14.20
CA THR A 94 13.37 -6.18 -14.59
C THR A 94 12.26 -6.08 -13.55
N VAL A 95 11.01 -6.14 -14.02
CA VAL A 95 9.83 -6.13 -13.18
C VAL A 95 9.07 -7.43 -13.39
N THR A 96 8.85 -8.18 -12.32
CA THR A 96 8.09 -9.44 -12.35
C THR A 96 6.98 -9.42 -11.31
N LYS A 97 5.82 -9.98 -11.69
CA LYS A 97 4.65 -10.09 -10.82
C LYS A 97 4.63 -11.48 -10.18
N HIS A 98 4.37 -11.52 -8.88
CA HIS A 98 4.25 -12.74 -8.09
C HIS A 98 3.06 -12.69 -7.17
N SER A 99 2.56 -13.86 -6.78
CA SER A 99 1.63 -13.96 -5.65
C SER A 99 2.34 -13.57 -4.35
N PRO A 100 1.61 -12.94 -3.40
CA PRO A 100 2.16 -12.59 -2.09
C PRO A 100 2.72 -13.82 -1.36
N ARG A 101 3.91 -13.67 -0.78
CA ARG A 101 4.57 -14.72 -0.01
C ARG A 101 5.65 -14.14 0.89
N VAL A 102 5.99 -14.85 1.95
CA VAL A 102 7.17 -14.53 2.76
C VAL A 102 8.37 -15.29 2.19
N THR A 103 9.46 -14.57 1.91
CA THR A 103 10.78 -15.15 1.63
C THR A 103 11.81 -14.43 2.49
N GLU A 104 12.96 -15.06 2.72
CA GLU A 104 14.08 -14.43 3.44
C GLU A 104 14.50 -13.12 2.75
N GLU A 105 14.56 -13.12 1.42
CA GLU A 105 14.97 -11.96 0.64
C GLU A 105 13.99 -10.80 0.79
N TYR A 106 12.68 -11.07 0.74
CA TYR A 106 11.65 -10.03 0.93
C TYR A 106 11.68 -9.48 2.34
N PHE A 107 11.74 -10.39 3.33
CA PHE A 107 11.72 -9.96 4.72
C PHE A 107 12.98 -9.15 5.08
N SER A 108 14.16 -9.56 4.64
CA SER A 108 15.41 -8.81 4.87
C SER A 108 15.37 -7.42 4.24
N LEU A 109 14.80 -7.30 3.04
CA LEU A 109 14.63 -5.99 2.39
C LEU A 109 13.60 -5.11 3.14
N TYR A 110 12.49 -5.70 3.58
CA TYR A 110 11.47 -5.02 4.36
C TYR A 110 12.00 -4.54 5.72
N GLU A 111 12.66 -5.43 6.47
CA GLU A 111 13.26 -5.12 7.76
C GLU A 111 14.28 -3.97 7.66
N LYS A 112 15.16 -4.03 6.66
CA LYS A 112 16.09 -2.95 6.36
C LYS A 112 15.36 -1.63 6.07
N TYR A 113 14.32 -1.69 5.23
CA TYR A 113 13.53 -0.51 4.87
C TYR A 113 12.82 0.11 6.08
N ILE A 114 12.19 -0.71 6.94
CA ILE A 114 11.53 -0.24 8.18
C ILE A 114 12.57 0.39 9.12
N THR A 115 13.70 -0.26 9.33
CA THR A 115 14.78 0.25 10.19
C THR A 115 15.31 1.60 9.70
N ASP A 116 15.55 1.72 8.39
CA ASP A 116 16.18 2.91 7.82
C ASP A 116 15.21 4.12 7.65
N ARG A 117 13.89 3.85 7.55
CA ARG A 117 12.92 4.89 7.17
C ARG A 117 11.79 5.11 8.16
N HIS A 118 11.53 4.16 9.03
CA HIS A 118 10.34 4.14 9.92
C HIS A 118 10.68 3.63 11.32
N SER A 119 11.91 3.90 11.79
CA SER A 119 12.37 3.49 13.13
C SER A 119 11.61 4.18 14.28
N ASP A 120 10.87 5.23 13.98
CA ASP A 120 10.02 6.00 14.88
C ASP A 120 8.51 5.65 14.76
N GLY A 121 8.16 4.71 13.88
CA GLY A 121 6.76 4.36 13.62
C GLY A 121 6.34 3.00 14.20
N ASP A 122 5.04 2.74 14.18
CA ASP A 122 4.39 1.54 14.73
C ASP A 122 4.82 0.22 14.05
N MET A 123 5.48 0.30 12.90
CA MET A 123 5.99 -0.86 12.16
C MET A 123 7.38 -1.31 12.62
N TYR A 124 8.03 -0.55 13.49
CA TYR A 124 9.34 -0.87 14.03
C TYR A 124 9.23 -1.45 15.46
N PRO A 125 9.99 -2.51 15.81
CA PRO A 125 10.83 -3.31 14.90
C PRO A 125 10.00 -4.19 13.96
N ALA A 126 10.49 -4.39 12.74
CA ALA A 126 9.84 -5.26 11.78
C ALA A 126 9.76 -6.71 12.29
N SER A 127 8.63 -7.38 12.07
CA SER A 127 8.46 -8.79 12.40
C SER A 127 7.88 -9.57 11.22
N ARG A 128 8.13 -10.88 11.18
CA ARG A 128 7.59 -11.77 10.14
C ARG A 128 6.08 -11.87 10.22
N ASP A 129 5.52 -11.91 11.43
CA ASP A 129 4.08 -11.98 11.65
C ASP A 129 3.39 -10.71 11.14
N GLN A 130 3.99 -9.53 11.38
CA GLN A 130 3.51 -8.27 10.84
C GLN A 130 3.59 -8.26 9.30
N PHE A 131 4.72 -8.69 8.73
CA PHE A 131 4.87 -8.80 7.28
C PHE A 131 3.81 -9.72 6.68
N GLN A 132 3.62 -10.92 7.27
CA GLN A 132 2.64 -11.91 6.85
C GLN A 132 1.22 -11.32 6.89
N SER A 133 0.80 -10.83 8.06
CA SER A 133 -0.57 -10.34 8.26
C SER A 133 -0.90 -9.08 7.46
N PHE A 134 0.08 -8.19 7.28
CA PHE A 134 -0.12 -6.92 6.58
C PHE A 134 -0.08 -7.06 5.06
N LEU A 135 0.90 -7.79 4.53
CA LEU A 135 1.19 -7.80 3.09
C LEU A 135 0.74 -9.09 2.39
N VAL A 136 0.79 -10.24 3.08
CA VAL A 136 0.53 -11.56 2.46
C VAL A 136 -0.91 -12.01 2.66
N ASP A 137 -1.41 -11.99 3.90
CA ASP A 137 -2.74 -12.54 4.24
C ASP A 137 -3.91 -11.60 3.89
N GLY A 138 -3.64 -10.51 3.20
CA GLY A 138 -4.62 -9.45 3.02
C GLY A 138 -5.79 -9.84 2.13
N ARG A 139 -5.53 -10.13 0.84
CA ARG A 139 -6.58 -10.38 -0.16
C ARG A 139 -6.05 -11.21 -1.33
N ALA A 140 -6.97 -11.94 -1.98
CA ALA A 140 -6.66 -12.74 -3.16
C ALA A 140 -6.21 -11.89 -4.37
N GLU A 141 -6.65 -10.63 -4.45
CA GLU A 141 -6.29 -9.69 -5.51
C GLU A 141 -4.88 -9.09 -5.35
N ALA A 142 -4.22 -9.36 -4.21
CA ALA A 142 -2.89 -8.81 -3.93
C ALA A 142 -1.83 -9.42 -4.84
N SER A 143 -0.90 -8.59 -5.27
CA SER A 143 0.25 -8.99 -6.07
C SER A 143 1.51 -8.27 -5.60
N PHE A 144 2.63 -8.97 -5.64
CA PHE A 144 3.96 -8.43 -5.42
C PHE A 144 4.64 -8.17 -6.75
N TYR A 145 5.03 -6.93 -6.99
CA TYR A 145 5.83 -6.53 -8.15
C TYR A 145 7.28 -6.39 -7.68
N GLU A 146 8.12 -7.32 -8.09
CA GLU A 146 9.56 -7.30 -7.82
C GLU A 146 10.30 -6.44 -8.84
N PHE A 147 11.20 -5.62 -8.33
CA PHE A 147 12.12 -4.83 -9.15
C PHE A 147 13.54 -5.31 -8.91
N ARG A 148 14.16 -5.92 -9.92
CA ARG A 148 15.50 -6.49 -9.82
C ARG A 148 16.49 -5.84 -10.78
N ASN A 149 17.74 -5.73 -10.34
CA ASN A 149 18.87 -5.35 -11.18
C ASN A 149 19.88 -6.48 -11.21
N SER A 150 20.08 -7.12 -12.37
CA SER A 150 20.99 -8.26 -12.52
C SER A 150 20.77 -9.35 -11.44
N GLY A 151 19.51 -9.69 -11.18
CA GLY A 151 19.10 -10.70 -10.20
C GLY A 151 18.95 -10.19 -8.76
N ARG A 152 19.60 -9.10 -8.36
CA ARG A 152 19.47 -8.51 -7.02
C ARG A 152 18.11 -7.81 -6.86
N LEU A 153 17.37 -8.14 -5.82
CA LEU A 153 16.12 -7.48 -5.46
C LEU A 153 16.40 -6.06 -4.93
N LEU A 154 15.76 -5.05 -5.52
CA LEU A 154 15.92 -3.66 -5.11
C LEU A 154 14.63 -3.06 -4.53
N ALA A 155 13.47 -3.52 -4.97
CA ALA A 155 12.20 -3.07 -4.43
C ALA A 155 11.11 -4.13 -4.61
N VAL A 156 10.10 -4.06 -3.76
CA VAL A 156 8.82 -4.76 -3.91
C VAL A 156 7.71 -3.73 -3.75
N ALA A 157 6.84 -3.64 -4.75
CA ALA A 157 5.59 -2.91 -4.63
C ALA A 157 4.44 -3.90 -4.46
N VAL A 158 3.67 -3.71 -3.40
CA VAL A 158 2.46 -4.49 -3.13
C VAL A 158 1.26 -3.70 -3.63
N ALA A 159 0.49 -4.27 -4.51
CA ALA A 159 -0.71 -3.66 -5.05
C ALA A 159 -1.84 -4.68 -5.17
N ASP A 160 -3.07 -4.22 -5.00
CA ASP A 160 -4.27 -5.00 -5.24
C ASP A 160 -4.85 -4.68 -6.62
N GLU A 161 -5.30 -5.72 -7.32
CA GLU A 161 -5.93 -5.59 -8.62
C GLU A 161 -7.43 -5.31 -8.46
N LEU A 162 -7.83 -4.08 -8.79
CA LEU A 162 -9.21 -3.68 -8.86
C LEU A 162 -9.79 -3.93 -10.26
N ASN A 163 -11.09 -3.71 -10.45
CA ASN A 163 -11.74 -3.85 -11.74
C ASN A 163 -11.23 -2.88 -12.80
N ASP A 164 -10.81 -1.70 -12.39
CA ASP A 164 -10.41 -0.58 -13.26
C ASP A 164 -8.96 -0.10 -13.04
N GLY A 165 -8.18 -0.80 -12.22
CA GLY A 165 -6.81 -0.39 -11.95
C GLY A 165 -6.11 -1.13 -10.82
N LEU A 166 -5.07 -0.51 -10.28
CA LEU A 166 -4.29 -1.02 -9.17
C LEU A 166 -4.43 -0.10 -7.95
N SER A 167 -4.64 -0.68 -6.78
CA SER A 167 -4.54 0.02 -5.50
C SER A 167 -3.16 -0.22 -4.91
N ALA A 168 -2.33 0.81 -4.82
CA ALA A 168 -1.02 0.74 -4.19
C ALA A 168 -1.19 0.58 -2.66
N ILE A 169 -0.68 -0.50 -2.10
CA ILE A 169 -0.81 -0.83 -0.68
C ILE A 169 0.45 -0.43 0.07
N TYR A 170 1.59 -0.96 -0.36
CA TYR A 170 2.87 -0.67 0.27
C TYR A 170 4.02 -0.85 -0.71
N THR A 171 5.10 -0.09 -0.52
CA THR A 171 6.33 -0.27 -1.29
C THR A 171 7.52 -0.19 -0.36
N PHE A 172 8.37 -1.20 -0.37
CA PHE A 172 9.63 -1.21 0.35
C PHE A 172 10.80 -1.46 -0.62
N PHE A 173 11.93 -0.84 -0.34
CA PHE A 173 13.04 -0.82 -1.28
C PHE A 173 14.40 -0.64 -0.58
N ASP A 174 15.48 -0.96 -1.28
CA ASP A 174 16.84 -0.76 -0.80
C ASP A 174 17.15 0.74 -0.69
N THR A 175 17.26 1.20 0.55
CA THR A 175 17.51 2.61 0.90
C THR A 175 18.90 3.08 0.48
N ALA A 176 19.85 2.18 0.22
CA ALA A 176 21.17 2.52 -0.31
C ALA A 176 21.11 3.02 -1.77
N GLU A 177 20.07 2.66 -2.52
CA GLU A 177 19.87 3.02 -3.94
C GLU A 177 19.17 4.38 -4.13
N GLN A 178 19.54 5.38 -3.34
CA GLN A 178 18.88 6.71 -3.31
C GLN A 178 18.80 7.39 -4.69
N SER A 179 19.85 7.25 -5.49
CA SER A 179 19.91 7.85 -6.83
C SER A 179 18.81 7.33 -7.78
N ARG A 180 18.29 6.14 -7.55
CA ARG A 180 17.25 5.49 -8.36
C ARG A 180 15.85 6.04 -8.10
N ALA A 181 15.61 6.67 -6.93
CA ALA A 181 14.28 7.14 -6.51
C ALA A 181 13.21 6.03 -6.63
N LEU A 182 13.52 4.84 -6.07
CA LEU A 182 12.71 3.63 -6.23
C LEU A 182 11.27 3.82 -5.74
N GLY A 183 11.05 4.50 -4.61
CA GLY A 183 9.70 4.77 -4.11
C GLY A 183 8.81 5.60 -5.06
N VAL A 184 9.43 6.38 -5.97
CA VAL A 184 8.69 7.09 -7.03
C VAL A 184 8.55 6.24 -8.29
N PHE A 185 9.54 5.38 -8.54
CA PHE A 185 9.55 4.55 -9.75
C PHE A 185 8.56 3.41 -9.69
N CYS A 186 8.37 2.83 -8.50
CA CYS A 186 7.51 1.66 -8.28
C CYS A 186 6.00 2.01 -8.27
N VAL A 187 5.64 3.28 -8.19
CA VAL A 187 4.28 3.80 -8.29
C VAL A 187 4.06 4.41 -9.68
#